data_b4a1809cd1d65b0d34eb85195adde63d
#
_entry.id   b4a1809cd1d65b0d34eb85195adde63d
#
_cell.length_a   1.000
_cell.length_b   1.000
_cell.length_c   1.000
_cell.angle_alpha   90.00
_cell.angle_beta   90.00
_cell.angle_gamma   90.00
#
_symmetry.space_group_name_H-M   'P 1'
#
loop_
_entity.id
_entity.type
_entity.pdbx_description
1 polymer ?
#
loop_
_entity_poly.entity_id
_entity_poly.type
_entity_poly.pdbx_seq_one_letter_code
_entity_poly.pdbx_strand_id
1 'polypeptide(L)'
;MPYTPSGEMAVEPLEINAIAHRQIGTHLKIPAAYYDKMLTRHPQLLSENVNAWFEREPAVRLVRTIGGTARAFLSNRYRRIDNLDIAGIVLPVLQDMEGMHFESCQLTESRMYIKVVNTRLQAEVSPGDIVQSGIIISNSEVGLGSVNIQPLVYRLVCSNGMVVNDAQTRRNHVGRVNEATENYQLYSDQTLEADDKAFAMKIQDTVRAVVDEVRFTQVVNLMKDAKDARMNTADVPGVVKLVSRDFHITEEESSGVLQRLIEGNDLTLYGLSNAVTRHSQDVEDYDRATALEGIGYNILSMPARQWSRINQMAA
;
A
#
# COMPACT_ATOMS: atom_id res chain seq x y z
N MET A 1 -7.92 17.12 -25.81
CA MET A 1 -8.69 16.54 -26.94
C MET A 1 -8.52 17.48 -28.12
N PRO A 2 -8.15 17.01 -29.29
CA PRO A 2 -8.08 17.86 -30.47
C PRO A 2 -9.51 18.30 -30.88
N TYR A 3 -9.68 19.57 -31.14
CA TYR A 3 -10.93 20.17 -31.60
C TYR A 3 -10.97 20.08 -33.10
N THR A 4 -11.98 19.46 -33.69
CA THR A 4 -12.17 19.48 -35.14
C THR A 4 -12.94 20.75 -35.56
N PRO A 5 -12.71 21.30 -36.78
CA PRO A 5 -13.41 22.49 -37.26
C PRO A 5 -14.94 22.35 -37.36
N SER A 6 -15.47 21.15 -37.30
CA SER A 6 -16.91 20.85 -37.29
C SER A 6 -17.56 20.96 -35.91
N GLY A 7 -16.79 21.23 -34.85
CA GLY A 7 -17.30 21.26 -33.47
C GLY A 7 -17.48 19.89 -32.83
N GLU A 8 -17.24 18.80 -33.56
CA GLU A 8 -17.20 17.46 -32.99
C GLU A 8 -15.84 17.22 -32.31
N MET A 9 -15.84 16.84 -31.05
CA MET A 9 -14.63 16.40 -30.37
C MET A 9 -14.18 15.06 -30.97
N ALA A 10 -13.02 15.04 -31.60
CA ALA A 10 -12.39 13.80 -32.02
C ALA A 10 -12.05 13.00 -30.75
N VAL A 11 -12.74 11.90 -30.52
CA VAL A 11 -12.45 10.98 -29.41
C VAL A 11 -11.44 9.97 -29.93
N GLU A 12 -10.18 10.13 -29.54
CA GLU A 12 -9.19 9.08 -29.76
C GLU A 12 -9.56 7.85 -28.91
N PRO A 13 -9.57 6.66 -29.49
CA PRO A 13 -9.83 5.45 -28.73
C PRO A 13 -8.74 5.26 -27.67
N LEU A 14 -9.14 4.98 -26.45
CA LEU A 14 -8.24 4.69 -25.33
C LEU A 14 -8.27 3.21 -25.03
N GLU A 15 -7.12 2.62 -24.80
CA GLU A 15 -7.04 1.32 -24.16
C GLU A 15 -7.52 1.46 -22.69
N ILE A 16 -8.13 0.41 -22.15
CA ILE A 16 -8.62 0.43 -20.78
C ILE A 16 -7.83 -0.61 -19.98
N ASN A 17 -7.15 -0.18 -18.91
CA ASN A 17 -6.41 -1.11 -18.06
C ASN A 17 -7.34 -1.87 -17.09
N ALA A 18 -6.79 -2.87 -16.40
CA ALA A 18 -7.52 -3.72 -15.46
C ALA A 18 -8.20 -2.93 -14.31
N ILE A 19 -7.57 -1.86 -13.83
CA ILE A 19 -8.10 -1.02 -12.76
C ILE A 19 -9.35 -0.28 -13.24
N ALA A 20 -9.27 0.39 -14.40
CA ALA A 20 -10.39 1.10 -14.98
C ALA A 20 -11.55 0.15 -15.34
N HIS A 21 -11.25 -1.04 -15.88
CA HIS A 21 -12.27 -2.08 -16.11
C HIS A 21 -13.02 -2.46 -14.85
N ARG A 22 -12.33 -2.72 -13.72
CA ARG A 22 -12.97 -3.00 -12.43
C ARG A 22 -13.85 -1.85 -11.96
N GLN A 23 -13.40 -0.62 -12.12
CA GLN A 23 -14.14 0.58 -11.70
C GLN A 23 -15.38 0.79 -12.53
N ILE A 24 -15.33 0.55 -13.85
CA ILE A 24 -16.48 0.54 -14.75
C ILE A 24 -17.49 -0.54 -14.32
N GLY A 25 -17.04 -1.78 -14.13
CA GLY A 25 -17.89 -2.88 -13.66
C GLY A 25 -18.56 -2.57 -12.33
N THR A 26 -17.81 -2.03 -11.37
CA THR A 26 -18.34 -1.61 -10.06
C THR A 26 -19.39 -0.50 -10.20
N HIS A 27 -19.13 0.50 -11.04
CA HIS A 27 -20.06 1.59 -11.29
C HIS A 27 -21.39 1.09 -11.86
N LEU A 28 -21.33 0.19 -12.83
CA LEU A 28 -22.50 -0.41 -13.46
C LEU A 28 -23.11 -1.57 -12.65
N LYS A 29 -22.56 -1.85 -11.46
CA LYS A 29 -23.00 -2.94 -10.57
C LYS A 29 -22.96 -4.32 -11.23
N ILE A 30 -22.06 -4.52 -12.18
CA ILE A 30 -21.82 -5.80 -12.83
C ILE A 30 -20.94 -6.66 -11.91
N PRO A 31 -21.35 -7.90 -11.57
CA PRO A 31 -20.53 -8.79 -10.75
C PRO A 31 -19.14 -9.01 -11.37
N ALA A 32 -18.06 -8.85 -10.59
CA ALA A 32 -16.70 -8.89 -11.09
C ALA A 32 -16.38 -10.17 -11.88
N ALA A 33 -16.74 -11.35 -11.34
CA ALA A 33 -16.52 -12.63 -12.02
C ALA A 33 -17.22 -12.74 -13.39
N TYR A 34 -18.41 -12.11 -13.52
CA TYR A 34 -19.12 -12.07 -14.80
C TYR A 34 -18.45 -11.09 -15.76
N TYR A 35 -18.06 -9.89 -15.26
CA TYR A 35 -17.36 -8.89 -16.05
C TYR A 35 -16.05 -9.46 -16.63
N ASP A 36 -15.23 -10.09 -15.80
CA ASP A 36 -13.94 -10.69 -16.20
C ASP A 36 -14.12 -11.83 -17.22
N LYS A 37 -15.16 -12.67 -17.01
CA LYS A 37 -15.52 -13.71 -17.97
C LYS A 37 -15.94 -13.13 -19.33
N MET A 38 -16.72 -12.07 -19.32
CA MET A 38 -17.17 -11.40 -20.56
C MET A 38 -16.01 -10.69 -21.25
N LEU A 39 -15.15 -9.99 -20.49
CA LEU A 39 -13.96 -9.33 -21.02
C LEU A 39 -13.03 -10.30 -21.75
N THR A 40 -12.86 -11.51 -21.20
CA THR A 40 -11.97 -12.52 -21.78
C THR A 40 -12.58 -13.27 -22.95
N ARG A 41 -13.88 -13.61 -22.88
CA ARG A 41 -14.52 -14.53 -23.83
C ARG A 41 -15.40 -13.83 -24.87
N HIS A 42 -16.00 -12.70 -24.53
CA HIS A 42 -16.97 -11.99 -25.35
C HIS A 42 -16.81 -10.45 -25.20
N PRO A 43 -15.61 -9.90 -25.51
CA PRO A 43 -15.32 -8.48 -25.25
C PRO A 43 -16.26 -7.53 -26.02
N GLN A 44 -16.68 -7.89 -27.24
CA GLN A 44 -17.59 -7.07 -28.02
C GLN A 44 -18.98 -6.99 -27.36
N LEU A 45 -19.52 -8.11 -26.89
CA LEU A 45 -20.80 -8.13 -26.18
C LEU A 45 -20.74 -7.36 -24.86
N LEU A 46 -19.60 -7.44 -24.14
CA LEU A 46 -19.39 -6.61 -22.95
C LEU A 46 -19.40 -5.12 -23.30
N SER A 47 -18.70 -4.72 -24.38
CA SER A 47 -18.69 -3.33 -24.84
C SER A 47 -20.07 -2.81 -25.19
N GLU A 48 -20.86 -3.57 -25.95
CA GLU A 48 -22.25 -3.23 -26.29
C GLU A 48 -23.10 -3.06 -25.03
N ASN A 49 -22.96 -3.97 -24.07
CA ASN A 49 -23.71 -3.92 -22.81
C ASN A 49 -23.32 -2.68 -21.97
N VAL A 50 -22.03 -2.41 -21.82
CA VAL A 50 -21.50 -1.25 -21.07
C VAL A 50 -21.98 0.06 -21.71
N ASN A 51 -21.88 0.18 -23.03
CA ASN A 51 -22.31 1.38 -23.76
C ASN A 51 -23.82 1.60 -23.61
N ALA A 52 -24.64 0.55 -23.72
CA ALA A 52 -26.09 0.64 -23.54
C ALA A 52 -26.48 1.15 -22.14
N TRP A 53 -25.72 0.78 -21.11
CA TRP A 53 -25.94 1.30 -19.76
C TRP A 53 -25.52 2.76 -19.63
N PHE A 54 -24.39 3.17 -20.20
CA PHE A 54 -23.96 4.57 -20.17
C PHE A 54 -24.90 5.50 -20.95
N GLU A 55 -25.52 5.01 -22.02
CA GLU A 55 -26.54 5.76 -22.76
C GLU A 55 -27.83 5.96 -21.93
N ARG A 56 -28.23 4.94 -21.16
CA ARG A 56 -29.45 4.98 -20.35
C ARG A 56 -29.28 5.75 -19.05
N GLU A 57 -28.10 5.66 -18.45
CA GLU A 57 -27.74 6.29 -17.18
C GLU A 57 -26.49 7.17 -17.36
N PRO A 58 -26.60 8.29 -18.09
CA PRO A 58 -25.45 9.14 -18.34
C PRO A 58 -24.91 9.74 -17.03
N ALA A 59 -23.63 9.63 -16.82
CA ALA A 59 -22.95 10.14 -15.63
C ALA A 59 -21.65 10.84 -16.01
N VAL A 60 -21.38 11.99 -15.36
CA VAL A 60 -20.07 12.65 -15.47
C VAL A 60 -19.05 11.90 -14.63
N ARG A 61 -17.93 11.53 -15.24
CA ARG A 61 -16.86 10.77 -14.59
C ARG A 61 -15.51 11.41 -14.86
N LEU A 62 -14.59 11.25 -13.92
CA LEU A 62 -13.18 11.58 -14.11
C LEU A 62 -12.46 10.34 -14.64
N VAL A 63 -11.91 10.45 -15.85
CA VAL A 63 -11.05 9.41 -16.43
C VAL A 63 -9.61 9.88 -16.36
N ARG A 64 -8.73 9.08 -15.74
CA ARG A 64 -7.30 9.34 -15.74
C ARG A 64 -6.65 8.57 -16.87
N THR A 65 -5.82 9.25 -17.65
CA THR A 65 -5.17 8.66 -18.82
C THR A 65 -3.66 8.89 -18.79
N ILE A 66 -2.91 7.97 -19.38
CA ILE A 66 -1.49 8.10 -19.67
C ILE A 66 -1.16 7.32 -20.95
N GLY A 67 -0.41 7.90 -21.88
CA GLY A 67 0.07 7.19 -23.07
C GLY A 67 -1.03 6.52 -23.91
N GLY A 68 -2.24 7.09 -23.98
CA GLY A 68 -3.36 6.49 -24.72
C GLY A 68 -4.16 5.44 -23.92
N THR A 69 -3.83 5.20 -22.65
CA THR A 69 -4.51 4.22 -21.80
C THR A 69 -5.34 4.92 -20.72
N ALA A 70 -6.61 4.52 -20.56
CA ALA A 70 -7.46 4.89 -19.43
C ALA A 70 -7.05 4.04 -18.22
N ARG A 71 -6.46 4.69 -17.20
CA ARG A 71 -5.93 4.04 -15.99
C ARG A 71 -6.95 3.98 -14.85
N ALA A 72 -7.91 4.90 -14.83
CA ALA A 72 -8.93 4.93 -13.81
C ALA A 72 -10.22 5.56 -14.33
N PHE A 73 -11.34 5.08 -13.78
CA PHE A 73 -12.69 5.57 -14.00
C PHE A 73 -13.32 5.93 -12.65
N LEU A 74 -13.24 7.21 -12.28
CA LEU A 74 -13.52 7.72 -10.94
C LEU A 74 -14.81 8.56 -10.92
N SER A 75 -15.34 8.81 -9.71
CA SER A 75 -16.45 9.74 -9.58
C SER A 75 -16.03 11.17 -9.93
N ASN A 76 -16.97 12.00 -10.35
CA ASN A 76 -16.75 13.43 -10.61
C ASN A 76 -16.38 14.22 -9.32
N ARG A 77 -16.60 13.61 -8.14
CA ARG A 77 -16.24 14.18 -6.83
C ARG A 77 -14.83 13.81 -6.40
N TYR A 78 -14.14 12.96 -7.17
CA TYR A 78 -12.77 12.55 -6.83
C TYR A 78 -11.84 13.75 -6.93
N ARG A 79 -11.22 14.13 -5.81
CA ARG A 79 -10.21 15.17 -5.78
C ARG A 79 -8.86 14.57 -6.15
N ARG A 80 -8.25 15.10 -7.20
CA ARG A 80 -6.94 14.65 -7.66
C ARG A 80 -5.87 14.98 -6.62
N ILE A 81 -5.01 14.01 -6.36
CA ILE A 81 -3.76 14.17 -5.62
C ILE A 81 -2.73 13.44 -6.46
N ASP A 82 -1.97 14.21 -7.23
CA ASP A 82 -1.02 13.64 -8.17
C ASP A 82 0.27 13.21 -7.44
N ASN A 83 0.92 12.16 -7.93
CA ASN A 83 2.17 11.66 -7.36
C ASN A 83 3.25 12.74 -7.36
N LEU A 84 3.27 13.58 -8.41
CA LEU A 84 4.21 14.69 -8.53
C LEU A 84 3.99 15.73 -7.42
N ASP A 85 2.74 16.04 -7.08
CA ASP A 85 2.41 16.98 -6.00
C ASP A 85 2.89 16.42 -4.66
N ILE A 86 2.63 15.14 -4.39
CA ILE A 86 3.11 14.48 -3.17
C ILE A 86 4.63 14.47 -3.10
N ALA A 87 5.31 14.11 -4.18
CA ALA A 87 6.76 14.15 -4.24
C ALA A 87 7.29 15.57 -3.98
N GLY A 88 6.71 16.59 -4.61
CA GLY A 88 7.07 18.00 -4.40
C GLY A 88 6.89 18.48 -2.94
N ILE A 89 5.92 17.92 -2.21
CA ILE A 89 5.67 18.25 -0.81
C ILE A 89 6.65 17.50 0.12
N VAL A 90 6.92 16.22 -0.13
CA VAL A 90 7.65 15.37 0.83
C VAL A 90 9.16 15.40 0.65
N LEU A 91 9.65 15.52 -0.60
CA LEU A 91 11.09 15.46 -0.88
C LEU A 91 11.88 16.57 -0.16
N PRO A 92 11.46 17.85 -0.15
CA PRO A 92 12.17 18.89 0.59
C PRO A 92 12.24 18.59 2.09
N VAL A 93 11.13 18.09 2.68
CA VAL A 93 11.09 17.73 4.11
C VAL A 93 12.06 16.61 4.43
N LEU A 94 12.10 15.57 3.59
CA LEU A 94 13.00 14.43 3.78
C LEU A 94 14.47 14.83 3.62
N GLN A 95 14.77 15.78 2.71
CA GLN A 95 16.14 16.31 2.53
C GLN A 95 16.61 17.13 3.72
N ASP A 96 15.71 17.87 4.37
CA ASP A 96 16.01 18.66 5.57
C ASP A 96 16.19 17.82 6.84
N MET A 97 15.70 16.56 6.83
CA MET A 97 15.81 15.65 7.97
C MET A 97 17.18 14.94 7.96
N GLU A 98 17.93 15.14 9.04
CA GLU A 98 19.30 14.58 9.15
C GLU A 98 19.32 13.04 9.14
N GLY A 99 20.25 12.47 8.37
CA GLY A 99 20.48 11.02 8.30
C GLY A 99 19.48 10.25 7.43
N MET A 100 18.60 10.94 6.72
CA MET A 100 17.64 10.30 5.81
C MET A 100 18.30 9.90 4.48
N HIS A 101 18.08 8.66 4.06
CA HIS A 101 18.57 8.10 2.80
C HIS A 101 17.42 7.41 2.07
N PHE A 102 17.33 7.64 0.74
CA PHE A 102 16.36 6.96 -0.09
C PHE A 102 16.73 5.49 -0.27
N GLU A 103 15.85 4.61 0.14
CA GLU A 103 16.00 3.16 -0.05
C GLU A 103 15.41 2.72 -1.39
N SER A 104 14.19 3.14 -1.69
CA SER A 104 13.55 2.87 -2.96
C SER A 104 12.51 3.91 -3.33
N CYS A 105 12.27 4.06 -4.63
CA CYS A 105 11.17 4.81 -5.20
C CYS A 105 10.56 3.97 -6.32
N GLN A 106 9.32 3.56 -6.17
CA GLN A 106 8.63 2.69 -7.13
C GLN A 106 7.29 3.28 -7.55
N LEU A 107 6.98 3.10 -8.82
CA LEU A 107 5.70 3.47 -9.41
C LEU A 107 5.08 2.23 -10.05
N THR A 108 3.95 1.78 -9.50
CA THR A 108 3.14 0.70 -10.06
C THR A 108 1.96 1.27 -10.86
N GLU A 109 1.14 0.41 -11.45
CA GLU A 109 -0.10 0.86 -12.08
C GLU A 109 -1.08 1.47 -11.05
N SER A 110 -1.01 1.04 -9.80
CA SER A 110 -1.94 1.40 -8.73
C SER A 110 -1.42 2.51 -7.83
N ARG A 111 -0.10 2.57 -7.55
CA ARG A 111 0.48 3.42 -6.51
C ARG A 111 1.89 3.89 -6.82
N MET A 112 2.24 5.00 -6.18
CA MET A 112 3.62 5.41 -5.96
C MET A 112 4.04 5.04 -4.54
N TYR A 113 5.30 4.60 -4.39
CA TYR A 113 5.94 4.32 -3.11
C TYR A 113 7.28 5.03 -3.01
N ILE A 114 7.55 5.66 -1.86
CA ILE A 114 8.84 6.23 -1.50
C ILE A 114 9.22 5.64 -0.15
N LYS A 115 10.32 4.88 -0.10
CA LYS A 115 10.90 4.35 1.14
C LYS A 115 12.19 5.09 1.46
N VAL A 116 12.29 5.56 2.70
CA VAL A 116 13.44 6.32 3.20
C VAL A 116 13.83 5.75 4.56
N VAL A 117 15.11 5.59 4.80
CA VAL A 117 15.65 5.10 6.08
C VAL A 117 16.48 6.18 6.76
N ASN A 118 16.46 6.19 8.09
CA ASN A 118 17.27 7.09 8.90
C ASN A 118 18.47 6.31 9.48
N THR A 119 19.65 6.57 8.96
CA THR A 119 20.88 5.87 9.37
C THR A 119 21.40 6.29 10.76
N ARG A 120 20.91 7.39 11.33
CA ARG A 120 21.25 7.83 12.69
C ARG A 120 20.38 7.17 13.76
N LEU A 121 19.14 6.78 13.41
CA LEU A 121 18.23 6.13 14.32
C LEU A 121 18.24 4.63 14.07
N GLN A 122 19.14 3.93 14.76
CA GLN A 122 19.33 2.49 14.61
C GLN A 122 19.42 1.80 15.97
N ALA A 123 19.13 0.52 16.00
CA ALA A 123 19.22 -0.32 17.18
C ALA A 123 19.58 -1.76 16.80
N GLU A 124 20.10 -2.50 17.77
CA GLU A 124 20.41 -3.91 17.64
C GLU A 124 19.34 -4.74 18.33
N VAL A 125 18.69 -5.64 17.57
CA VAL A 125 17.69 -6.59 18.10
C VAL A 125 18.39 -7.76 18.79
N SER A 126 19.48 -8.24 18.20
CA SER A 126 20.40 -9.23 18.76
C SER A 126 21.79 -9.01 18.14
N PRO A 127 22.88 -9.55 18.71
CA PRO A 127 24.22 -9.31 18.21
C PRO A 127 24.36 -9.45 16.70
N GLY A 128 24.72 -8.36 16.01
CA GLY A 128 24.83 -8.27 14.55
C GLY A 128 23.53 -8.04 13.78
N ASP A 129 22.37 -8.07 14.42
CA ASP A 129 21.07 -7.84 13.80
C ASP A 129 20.61 -6.39 13.99
N ILE A 130 21.09 -5.52 13.13
CA ILE A 130 20.87 -4.08 13.18
C ILE A 130 19.64 -3.72 12.36
N VAL A 131 18.75 -2.90 12.96
CA VAL A 131 17.59 -2.30 12.32
C VAL A 131 17.68 -0.78 12.36
N GLN A 132 17.14 -0.14 11.32
CA GLN A 132 17.07 1.32 11.20
C GLN A 132 15.62 1.78 11.12
N SER A 133 15.32 2.93 11.69
CA SER A 133 14.04 3.60 11.50
C SER A 133 13.91 4.15 10.09
N GLY A 134 12.70 4.20 9.57
CA GLY A 134 12.43 4.78 8.26
C GLY A 134 10.97 5.20 8.11
N ILE A 135 10.64 5.61 6.91
CA ILE A 135 9.30 6.02 6.48
C ILE A 135 8.99 5.35 5.15
N ILE A 136 7.75 4.90 5.01
CA ILE A 136 7.17 4.61 3.71
C ILE A 136 6.04 5.61 3.44
N ILE A 137 6.09 6.24 2.27
CA ILE A 137 5.06 7.15 1.76
C ILE A 137 4.46 6.50 0.53
N SER A 138 3.14 6.39 0.48
CA SER A 138 2.44 5.88 -0.70
C SER A 138 1.27 6.76 -1.08
N ASN A 139 0.99 6.85 -2.39
CA ASN A 139 -0.14 7.58 -2.96
C ASN A 139 -0.73 6.82 -4.13
N SER A 140 -2.04 6.93 -4.35
CA SER A 140 -2.74 6.37 -5.50
C SER A 140 -3.44 7.45 -6.28
N GLU A 141 -3.07 7.60 -7.55
CA GLU A 141 -3.75 8.49 -8.50
C GLU A 141 -4.98 7.86 -9.13
N VAL A 142 -5.17 6.57 -8.95
CA VAL A 142 -6.23 5.77 -9.59
C VAL A 142 -7.36 5.41 -8.63
N GLY A 143 -7.43 6.08 -7.47
CA GLY A 143 -8.54 5.90 -6.52
C GLY A 143 -8.45 4.65 -5.65
N LEU A 144 -7.31 3.98 -5.58
CA LEU A 144 -7.08 2.79 -4.75
C LEU A 144 -6.51 3.11 -3.37
N GLY A 145 -6.72 4.33 -2.89
CA GLY A 145 -6.33 4.79 -1.56
C GLY A 145 -5.95 6.27 -1.55
N SER A 146 -5.79 6.80 -0.35
CA SER A 146 -5.28 8.16 -0.09
C SER A 146 -3.77 8.14 0.13
N VAL A 147 -3.18 9.32 0.29
CA VAL A 147 -1.79 9.44 0.77
C VAL A 147 -1.67 8.74 2.11
N ASN A 148 -0.70 7.85 2.20
CA ASN A 148 -0.40 7.11 3.41
C ASN A 148 1.07 7.29 3.79
N ILE A 149 1.34 7.61 5.05
CA ILE A 149 2.66 7.87 5.60
C ILE A 149 2.81 6.99 6.84
N GLN A 150 3.69 5.99 6.78
CA GLN A 150 3.82 4.99 7.83
C GLN A 150 5.29 4.85 8.27
N PRO A 151 5.53 4.49 9.55
CA PRO A 151 6.85 4.09 9.98
C PRO A 151 7.28 2.82 9.24
N LEU A 152 8.56 2.76 8.95
CA LEU A 152 9.26 1.62 8.39
C LEU A 152 10.37 1.22 9.35
N VAL A 153 10.55 -0.06 9.60
CA VAL A 153 11.76 -0.59 10.24
C VAL A 153 12.53 -1.40 9.21
N TYR A 154 13.72 -0.96 8.89
CA TYR A 154 14.59 -1.56 7.88
C TYR A 154 15.69 -2.38 8.53
N ARG A 155 15.79 -3.66 8.16
CA ARG A 155 16.75 -4.61 8.69
C ARG A 155 17.95 -4.70 7.76
N LEU A 156 19.15 -4.35 8.25
CA LEU A 156 20.36 -4.28 7.42
C LEU A 156 20.86 -5.65 6.95
N VAL A 157 20.75 -6.68 7.81
CA VAL A 157 21.30 -8.02 7.52
C VAL A 157 20.68 -8.67 6.27
N CYS A 158 19.38 -8.45 6.05
CA CYS A 158 18.65 -9.03 4.93
C CYS A 158 18.15 -7.98 3.93
N SER A 159 18.47 -6.70 4.15
CA SER A 159 18.01 -5.57 3.33
C SER A 159 16.51 -5.57 3.10
N ASN A 160 15.70 -5.93 4.11
CA ASN A 160 14.26 -5.99 4.05
C ASN A 160 13.59 -4.98 4.97
N GLY A 161 12.48 -4.42 4.52
CA GLY A 161 11.64 -3.49 5.26
C GLY A 161 10.49 -4.19 5.98
N MET A 162 10.06 -3.62 7.10
CA MET A 162 8.84 -3.98 7.81
C MET A 162 8.00 -2.72 7.97
N VAL A 163 6.83 -2.67 7.33
CA VAL A 163 5.90 -1.55 7.43
C VAL A 163 5.10 -1.66 8.72
N VAL A 164 5.19 -0.65 9.58
CA VAL A 164 4.51 -0.66 10.89
C VAL A 164 3.04 -0.26 10.72
N ASN A 165 2.15 -1.21 10.92
CA ASN A 165 0.69 -1.08 10.77
C ASN A 165 -0.02 -1.06 12.13
N ASP A 166 0.26 -0.09 12.98
CA ASP A 166 -0.45 0.04 14.25
C ASP A 166 -1.69 0.96 14.19
N ALA A 167 -2.45 1.04 15.29
CA ALA A 167 -3.65 1.87 15.36
C ALA A 167 -3.35 3.39 15.28
N GLN A 168 -2.12 3.82 15.61
CA GLN A 168 -1.69 5.21 15.49
C GLN A 168 -1.34 5.54 14.04
N THR A 169 -0.74 4.60 13.32
CA THR A 169 -0.43 4.72 11.90
C THR A 169 -1.68 4.92 11.06
N ARG A 170 -2.79 4.26 11.40
CA ARG A 170 -4.08 4.46 10.72
C ARG A 170 -4.61 5.89 10.81
N ARG A 171 -4.17 6.67 11.79
CA ARG A 171 -4.51 8.11 11.91
C ARG A 171 -3.67 8.99 10.99
N ASN A 172 -2.58 8.47 10.45
CA ASN A 172 -1.70 9.17 9.52
C ASN A 172 -2.17 9.04 8.05
N HIS A 173 -3.36 8.49 7.80
CA HIS A 173 -4.01 8.60 6.51
C HIS A 173 -4.38 10.06 6.28
N VAL A 174 -3.56 10.75 5.51
CA VAL A 174 -3.83 12.10 5.10
C VAL A 174 -4.75 12.04 3.88
N GLY A 175 -6.06 11.96 4.15
CA GLY A 175 -7.09 12.07 3.12
C GLY A 175 -7.64 13.49 3.13
N ARG A 176 -8.03 13.99 1.97
CA ARG A 176 -8.98 15.09 1.93
C ARG A 176 -10.33 14.51 2.34
N VAL A 177 -10.86 14.97 3.49
CA VAL A 177 -12.19 14.56 3.94
C VAL A 177 -13.19 15.11 2.94
N ASN A 178 -13.65 14.27 2.03
CA ASN A 178 -14.85 14.54 1.27
C ASN A 178 -16.04 14.16 2.16
N GLU A 179 -16.48 15.07 3.01
CA GLU A 179 -17.84 14.96 3.51
C GLU A 179 -18.77 15.02 2.30
N ALA A 180 -19.70 14.07 2.21
CA ALA A 180 -20.57 13.86 1.05
C ALA A 180 -21.49 15.06 0.71
N THR A 181 -21.35 16.16 1.43
CA THR A 181 -22.14 17.38 1.36
C THR A 181 -21.37 18.60 0.85
N GLU A 182 -20.05 18.55 0.66
CA GLU A 182 -19.32 19.70 0.15
C GLU A 182 -19.45 19.81 -1.37
N ASN A 183 -20.36 20.69 -1.79
CA ASN A 183 -20.45 21.16 -3.16
C ASN A 183 -19.23 22.07 -3.43
N TYR A 184 -18.19 21.53 -4.10
CA TYR A 184 -17.00 22.31 -4.53
C TYR A 184 -17.35 23.56 -5.36
N GLN A 185 -18.55 23.61 -5.95
CA GLN A 185 -19.08 24.79 -6.63
C GLN A 185 -19.39 25.97 -5.71
N LEU A 186 -19.39 25.76 -4.38
CA LEU A 186 -19.64 26.80 -3.38
C LEU A 186 -18.38 27.56 -2.94
N TYR A 187 -17.19 27.01 -3.19
CA TYR A 187 -15.95 27.60 -2.70
C TYR A 187 -15.25 28.43 -3.79
N SER A 188 -14.70 29.58 -3.39
CA SER A 188 -13.83 30.38 -4.25
C SER A 188 -12.49 29.70 -4.47
N ASP A 189 -11.80 30.05 -5.56
CA ASP A 189 -10.46 29.56 -5.86
C ASP A 189 -9.49 29.80 -4.69
N GLN A 190 -9.59 30.94 -4.00
CA GLN A 190 -8.79 31.25 -2.82
C GLN A 190 -9.01 30.27 -1.65
N THR A 191 -10.25 29.81 -1.46
CA THR A 191 -10.57 28.81 -0.42
C THR A 191 -9.99 27.45 -0.80
N LEU A 192 -10.05 27.08 -2.07
CA LEU A 192 -9.47 25.83 -2.57
C LEU A 192 -7.94 25.83 -2.47
N GLU A 193 -7.28 26.95 -2.78
CA GLU A 193 -5.83 27.12 -2.61
C GLU A 193 -5.41 27.05 -1.13
N ALA A 194 -6.19 27.66 -0.22
CA ALA A 194 -5.92 27.58 1.21
C ALA A 194 -6.03 26.14 1.75
N ASP A 195 -7.03 25.37 1.28
CA ASP A 195 -7.20 23.96 1.62
C ASP A 195 -6.07 23.10 1.07
N ASP A 196 -5.61 23.36 -0.17
CA ASP A 196 -4.45 22.69 -0.75
C ASP A 196 -3.17 22.94 0.05
N LYS A 197 -2.96 24.19 0.48
CA LYS A 197 -1.84 24.57 1.34
C LYS A 197 -1.91 23.89 2.71
N ALA A 198 -3.09 23.89 3.34
CA ALA A 198 -3.29 23.21 4.62
C ALA A 198 -3.06 21.70 4.51
N PHE A 199 -3.49 21.09 3.40
CA PHE A 199 -3.23 19.67 3.12
C PHE A 199 -1.74 19.37 2.98
N ALA A 200 -0.99 20.21 2.23
CA ALA A 200 0.45 20.07 2.09
C ALA A 200 1.17 20.19 3.45
N MET A 201 0.78 21.14 4.28
CA MET A 201 1.33 21.31 5.63
C MET A 201 1.08 20.08 6.51
N LYS A 202 -0.14 19.52 6.48
CA LYS A 202 -0.46 18.28 7.21
C LYS A 202 0.43 17.11 6.78
N ILE A 203 0.70 16.95 5.49
CA ILE A 203 1.61 15.93 4.97
C ILE A 203 3.01 16.15 5.53
N GLN A 204 3.55 17.38 5.47
CA GLN A 204 4.87 17.72 5.98
C GLN A 204 5.01 17.44 7.48
N ASP A 205 4.02 17.84 8.26
CA ASP A 205 4.00 17.61 9.72
C ASP A 205 3.93 16.11 10.02
N THR A 206 3.15 15.34 9.25
CA THR A 206 3.06 13.89 9.40
C THR A 206 4.39 13.21 9.08
N VAL A 207 5.08 13.62 8.01
CA VAL A 207 6.41 13.09 7.65
C VAL A 207 7.40 13.32 8.79
N ARG A 208 7.44 14.52 9.38
CA ARG A 208 8.32 14.82 10.52
C ARG A 208 7.98 14.02 11.77
N ALA A 209 6.69 13.82 12.03
CA ALA A 209 6.20 13.13 13.22
C ALA A 209 6.33 11.60 13.18
N VAL A 210 6.44 11.01 11.98
CA VAL A 210 6.50 9.54 11.82
C VAL A 210 7.87 8.99 12.25
N VAL A 211 8.95 9.75 12.10
CA VAL A 211 10.29 9.38 12.59
C VAL A 211 10.39 9.78 14.06
N ASP A 212 9.89 8.92 14.92
CA ASP A 212 9.87 9.11 16.37
C ASP A 212 10.73 8.04 17.07
N GLU A 213 11.70 8.47 17.88
CA GLU A 213 12.66 7.58 18.56
C GLU A 213 11.93 6.67 19.58
N VAL A 214 10.93 7.20 20.29
CA VAL A 214 10.20 6.43 21.30
C VAL A 214 9.44 5.29 20.62
N ARG A 215 8.78 5.60 19.50
CA ARG A 215 8.05 4.62 18.72
C ARG A 215 8.96 3.56 18.09
N PHE A 216 10.09 4.00 17.54
CA PHE A 216 11.09 3.06 17.02
C PHE A 216 11.57 2.11 18.11
N THR A 217 11.90 2.63 19.30
CA THR A 217 12.32 1.84 20.46
C THR A 217 11.24 0.84 20.89
N GLN A 218 9.96 1.22 20.87
CA GLN A 218 8.85 0.31 21.16
C GLN A 218 8.78 -0.87 20.16
N VAL A 219 8.97 -0.61 18.86
CA VAL A 219 8.99 -1.67 17.84
C VAL A 219 10.21 -2.57 18.03
N VAL A 220 11.38 -2.01 18.33
CA VAL A 220 12.59 -2.79 18.63
C VAL A 220 12.41 -3.69 19.85
N ASN A 221 11.77 -3.20 20.91
CA ASN A 221 11.45 -4.01 22.09
C ASN A 221 10.49 -5.15 21.75
N LEU A 222 9.45 -4.87 20.93
CA LEU A 222 8.54 -5.89 20.43
C LEU A 222 9.30 -6.97 19.61
N MET A 223 10.29 -6.59 18.82
CA MET A 223 11.15 -7.54 18.09
C MET A 223 11.95 -8.42 19.05
N LYS A 224 12.51 -7.84 20.12
CA LYS A 224 13.25 -8.58 21.16
C LYS A 224 12.32 -9.58 21.89
N ASP A 225 11.15 -9.14 22.30
CA ASP A 225 10.17 -10.01 22.95
C ASP A 225 9.72 -11.16 22.01
N ALA A 226 9.51 -10.88 20.73
CA ALA A 226 9.12 -11.88 19.74
C ALA A 226 10.26 -12.89 19.46
N LYS A 227 11.51 -12.56 19.73
CA LYS A 227 12.64 -13.48 19.63
C LYS A 227 12.63 -14.53 20.73
N ASP A 228 12.06 -14.22 21.89
CA ASP A 228 11.87 -15.17 22.98
C ASP A 228 10.66 -16.07 22.78
N ALA A 229 9.73 -15.68 21.89
CA ALA A 229 8.51 -16.42 21.56
C ALA A 229 8.80 -17.58 20.59
N ARG A 230 9.23 -18.74 21.16
CA ARG A 230 9.62 -19.94 20.39
C ARG A 230 8.47 -20.54 19.60
N MET A 231 8.81 -21.10 18.44
CA MET A 231 7.91 -21.87 17.59
C MET A 231 7.90 -23.34 18.03
N ASN A 232 6.75 -24.01 17.90
CA ASN A 232 6.70 -25.47 18.03
C ASN A 232 7.51 -26.14 16.90
N THR A 233 8.57 -26.83 17.26
CA THR A 233 9.48 -27.48 16.31
C THR A 233 9.00 -28.86 15.86
N ALA A 234 7.92 -29.41 16.44
CA ALA A 234 7.36 -30.69 16.02
C ALA A 234 6.73 -30.63 14.61
N ASP A 235 6.08 -29.49 14.29
CA ASP A 235 5.49 -29.26 12.97
C ASP A 235 5.64 -27.79 12.55
N VAL A 236 6.85 -27.38 12.17
CA VAL A 236 7.14 -26.04 11.65
C VAL A 236 6.31 -25.69 10.42
N PRO A 237 6.16 -26.60 9.40
CA PRO A 237 5.28 -26.34 8.26
C PRO A 237 3.82 -26.08 8.66
N GLY A 238 3.30 -26.82 9.62
CA GLY A 238 1.94 -26.62 10.15
C GLY A 238 1.77 -25.24 10.80
N VAL A 239 2.74 -24.79 11.60
CA VAL A 239 2.72 -23.43 12.18
C VAL A 239 2.69 -22.37 11.07
N VAL A 240 3.58 -22.46 10.07
CA VAL A 240 3.63 -21.52 8.94
C VAL A 240 2.29 -21.52 8.18
N LYS A 241 1.72 -22.69 7.90
CA LYS A 241 0.41 -22.81 7.22
C LYS A 241 -0.74 -22.17 8.00
N LEU A 242 -0.79 -22.36 9.32
CA LEU A 242 -1.81 -21.75 10.17
C LEU A 242 -1.70 -20.23 10.19
N VAL A 243 -0.47 -19.68 10.34
CA VAL A 243 -0.22 -18.23 10.27
C VAL A 243 -0.56 -17.69 8.90
N SER A 244 -0.13 -18.37 7.83
CA SER A 244 -0.43 -17.95 6.44
C SER A 244 -1.93 -17.81 6.19
N ARG A 245 -2.73 -18.75 6.68
CA ARG A 245 -4.19 -18.68 6.59
C ARG A 245 -4.77 -17.50 7.37
N ASP A 246 -4.33 -17.29 8.61
CA ASP A 246 -4.83 -16.22 9.47
C ASP A 246 -4.49 -14.81 8.94
N PHE A 247 -3.39 -14.68 8.20
CA PHE A 247 -2.91 -13.41 7.62
C PHE A 247 -3.07 -13.31 6.10
N HIS A 248 -3.85 -14.19 5.47
CA HIS A 248 -4.13 -14.17 4.02
C HIS A 248 -2.86 -14.19 3.13
N ILE A 249 -1.88 -14.98 3.54
CA ILE A 249 -0.70 -15.33 2.74
C ILE A 249 -1.10 -16.52 1.86
N THR A 250 -0.84 -16.47 0.56
CA THR A 250 -1.20 -17.55 -0.38
C THR A 250 -0.40 -18.82 -0.13
N GLU A 251 -0.81 -19.96 -0.71
CA GLU A 251 -0.06 -21.22 -0.55
C GLU A 251 1.33 -21.16 -1.18
N GLU A 252 1.47 -20.45 -2.30
CA GLU A 252 2.75 -20.23 -2.96
C GLU A 252 3.68 -19.38 -2.08
N GLU A 253 3.18 -18.24 -1.60
CA GLU A 253 3.91 -17.37 -0.68
C GLU A 253 4.26 -18.09 0.63
N SER A 254 3.34 -18.91 1.17
CA SER A 254 3.58 -19.71 2.38
C SER A 254 4.75 -20.67 2.21
N SER A 255 4.90 -21.27 1.03
CA SER A 255 6.04 -22.13 0.69
C SER A 255 7.34 -21.33 0.65
N GLY A 256 7.33 -20.14 0.05
CA GLY A 256 8.47 -19.22 0.05
C GLY A 256 8.84 -18.74 1.47
N VAL A 257 7.85 -18.40 2.29
CA VAL A 257 8.06 -18.01 3.70
C VAL A 257 8.70 -19.15 4.48
N LEU A 258 8.24 -20.41 4.32
CA LEU A 258 8.84 -21.57 4.96
C LEU A 258 10.30 -21.75 4.56
N GLN A 259 10.61 -21.58 3.27
CA GLN A 259 12.00 -21.63 2.79
C GLN A 259 12.86 -20.56 3.47
N ARG A 260 12.41 -19.29 3.50
CA ARG A 260 13.14 -18.19 4.14
C ARG A 260 13.30 -18.37 5.66
N LEU A 261 12.31 -18.99 6.31
CA LEU A 261 12.39 -19.33 7.73
C LEU A 261 13.47 -20.38 8.02
N ILE A 262 13.55 -21.42 7.18
CA ILE A 262 14.57 -22.47 7.28
C ILE A 262 15.97 -21.88 7.03
N GLU A 263 16.13 -21.08 5.97
CA GLU A 263 17.38 -20.38 5.65
C GLU A 263 17.87 -19.49 6.81
N GLY A 264 16.93 -18.77 7.44
CA GLY A 264 17.21 -17.87 8.57
C GLY A 264 17.53 -18.60 9.88
N ASN A 265 17.15 -19.88 9.99
CA ASN A 265 17.37 -20.74 11.16
C ASN A 265 16.94 -20.10 12.50
N ASP A 266 15.90 -19.26 12.48
CA ASP A 266 15.34 -18.59 13.67
C ASP A 266 13.87 -19.01 13.86
N LEU A 267 13.68 -20.14 14.58
CA LEU A 267 12.35 -20.73 14.84
C LEU A 267 11.65 -20.00 16.01
N THR A 268 11.41 -18.70 15.83
CA THR A 268 10.72 -17.81 16.74
C THR A 268 9.64 -17.01 16.00
N LEU A 269 8.78 -16.30 16.74
CA LEU A 269 7.83 -15.36 16.16
C LEU A 269 8.56 -14.24 15.37
N TYR A 270 9.70 -13.77 15.88
CA TYR A 270 10.56 -12.81 15.18
C TYR A 270 11.11 -13.39 13.88
N GLY A 271 11.65 -14.62 13.90
CA GLY A 271 12.17 -15.29 12.72
C GLY A 271 11.09 -15.50 11.65
N LEU A 272 9.85 -15.87 12.05
CA LEU A 272 8.72 -16.00 11.13
C LEU A 272 8.33 -14.66 10.50
N SER A 273 8.25 -13.60 11.31
CA SER A 273 8.00 -12.24 10.80
C SER A 273 9.06 -11.80 9.78
N ASN A 274 10.34 -12.06 10.09
CA ASN A 274 11.45 -11.80 9.16
C ASN A 274 11.39 -12.66 7.89
N ALA A 275 10.96 -13.91 7.99
CA ALA A 275 10.78 -14.78 6.82
C ALA A 275 9.74 -14.22 5.85
N VAL A 276 8.63 -13.68 6.37
CA VAL A 276 7.59 -13.02 5.56
C VAL A 276 8.14 -11.76 4.88
N THR A 277 8.80 -10.87 5.63
CA THR A 277 9.37 -9.64 5.07
C THR A 277 10.58 -9.90 4.15
N ARG A 278 11.30 -11.01 4.33
CA ARG A 278 12.35 -11.42 3.40
C ARG A 278 11.77 -11.99 2.12
N HIS A 279 10.70 -12.80 2.22
CA HIS A 279 10.00 -13.34 1.04
C HIS A 279 9.36 -12.23 0.20
N SER A 280 8.98 -11.09 0.79
CA SER A 280 8.44 -9.96 0.02
C SER A 280 9.38 -9.48 -1.09
N GLN A 281 10.69 -9.68 -0.94
CA GLN A 281 11.69 -9.29 -1.96
C GLN A 281 11.72 -10.23 -3.16
N ASP A 282 11.13 -11.42 -3.06
CA ASP A 282 11.03 -12.39 -4.13
C ASP A 282 9.72 -12.23 -4.93
N VAL A 283 8.83 -11.32 -4.49
CA VAL A 283 7.53 -11.08 -5.11
C VAL A 283 7.64 -9.97 -6.16
N GLU A 284 7.31 -10.28 -7.41
CA GLU A 284 7.40 -9.33 -8.53
C GLU A 284 6.41 -8.15 -8.41
N ASP A 285 5.19 -8.42 -7.90
CA ASP A 285 4.19 -7.39 -7.65
C ASP A 285 4.58 -6.55 -6.43
N TYR A 286 5.04 -5.33 -6.67
CA TYR A 286 5.51 -4.43 -5.60
C TYR A 286 4.39 -4.02 -4.63
N ASP A 287 3.13 -3.93 -5.08
CA ASP A 287 1.98 -3.68 -4.21
C ASP A 287 1.81 -4.85 -3.23
N ARG A 288 1.92 -6.09 -3.72
CA ARG A 288 1.86 -7.29 -2.88
C ARG A 288 3.08 -7.41 -1.97
N ALA A 289 4.27 -7.15 -2.49
CA ALA A 289 5.51 -7.13 -1.71
C ALA A 289 5.39 -6.18 -0.50
N THR A 290 4.92 -4.95 -0.72
CA THR A 290 4.69 -3.98 0.35
C THR A 290 3.60 -4.43 1.33
N ALA A 291 2.55 -5.11 0.85
CA ALA A 291 1.53 -5.68 1.73
C ALA A 291 2.12 -6.78 2.64
N LEU A 292 3.01 -7.63 2.13
CA LEU A 292 3.73 -8.65 2.92
C LEU A 292 4.64 -8.03 3.98
N GLU A 293 5.29 -6.89 3.71
CA GLU A 293 6.06 -6.15 4.71
C GLU A 293 5.16 -5.69 5.89
N GLY A 294 3.94 -5.25 5.61
CA GLY A 294 2.94 -4.93 6.64
C GLY A 294 2.41 -6.16 7.38
N ILE A 295 2.24 -7.28 6.67
CA ILE A 295 1.85 -8.56 7.27
C ILE A 295 2.94 -9.04 8.23
N GLY A 296 4.22 -8.87 7.90
CA GLY A 296 5.33 -9.17 8.79
C GLY A 296 5.19 -8.47 10.15
N TYR A 297 4.86 -7.17 10.17
CA TYR A 297 4.60 -6.46 11.42
C TYR A 297 3.35 -6.99 12.15
N ASN A 298 2.28 -7.31 11.45
CA ASN A 298 1.08 -7.85 12.06
C ASN A 298 1.34 -9.21 12.73
N ILE A 299 2.19 -10.03 12.13
CA ILE A 299 2.66 -11.30 12.73
C ILE A 299 3.51 -11.02 13.96
N LEU A 300 4.49 -10.10 13.87
CA LEU A 300 5.33 -9.70 14.99
C LEU A 300 4.52 -9.22 16.19
N SER A 301 3.47 -8.45 15.95
CA SER A 301 2.58 -7.88 16.97
C SER A 301 1.43 -8.79 17.39
N MET A 302 1.46 -10.06 16.98
CA MET A 302 0.42 -11.04 17.32
C MET A 302 0.31 -11.22 18.85
N PRO A 303 -0.90 -11.21 19.41
CA PRO A 303 -1.09 -11.46 20.83
C PRO A 303 -0.54 -12.82 21.27
N ALA A 304 0.14 -12.87 22.42
CA ALA A 304 0.75 -14.10 22.94
C ALA A 304 -0.23 -15.28 23.03
N ARG A 305 -1.51 -15.02 23.33
CA ARG A 305 -2.57 -16.05 23.36
C ARG A 305 -2.82 -16.67 21.96
N GLN A 306 -2.79 -15.85 20.92
CA GLN A 306 -2.97 -16.33 19.55
C GLN A 306 -1.77 -17.17 19.13
N TRP A 307 -0.55 -16.69 19.40
CA TRP A 307 0.68 -17.43 19.13
C TRP A 307 0.70 -18.81 19.84
N SER A 308 0.36 -18.84 21.16
CA SER A 308 0.27 -20.09 21.91
C SER A 308 -0.74 -21.05 21.31
N ARG A 309 -1.92 -20.57 20.89
CA ARG A 309 -2.95 -21.41 20.24
C ARG A 309 -2.44 -22.00 18.93
N ILE A 310 -1.77 -21.21 18.07
CA ILE A 310 -1.20 -21.70 16.79
C ILE A 310 -0.20 -22.82 17.06
N ASN A 311 0.73 -22.61 18.00
CA ASN A 311 1.71 -23.63 18.38
C ASN A 311 1.09 -24.92 18.93
N GLN A 312 -0.03 -24.85 19.63
CA GLN A 312 -0.77 -26.02 20.11
C GLN A 312 -1.53 -26.75 19.01
N MET A 313 -2.05 -26.03 18.02
CA MET A 313 -2.79 -26.63 16.91
C MET A 313 -1.89 -27.30 15.85
N ALA A 314 -0.62 -26.94 15.82
CA ALA A 314 0.40 -27.53 14.97
C ALA A 314 1.16 -28.70 15.65
N ALA A 315 0.70 -29.16 16.82
CA ALA A 315 1.32 -30.23 17.60
C ALA A 315 0.62 -31.61 17.28
#